data_97fde6e9caa0e37068186de95e0dabf6
#
_entry.id   97fde6e9caa0e37068186de95e0dabf6
#
_cell.length_a   1.000
_cell.length_b   1.000
_cell.length_c   1.000
_cell.angle_alpha   90.00
_cell.angle_beta   90.00
_cell.angle_gamma   90.00
#
_symmetry.space_group_name_H-M   'P 1'
#
loop_
_entity.id
_entity.type
_entity.pdbx_description
1 polymer ?
#
loop_
_entity_poly.entity_id
_entity_poly.type
_entity_poly.pdbx_seq_one_letter_code
_entity_poly.pdbx_strand_id
1 'polypeptide(L)'
;EDFIMLPTVDFCFKELMQNDNIRKNIIAALLNVPSSEVENTELMPTILRKESKDDKYGILDVRVKLKDGEQIDFEMQVEAFDCWANRSVYYLSKMYTSEIKEGDGYDCLKKCIHVSILAYDHFLDDKECYRRIAFCDTKTGKEYTDLMEMHILELSKLPPEEKNETSLLQWMRFLGGKTRKDFEEMAKKNSELEEAYD
;
A
#
# COMPACT_ATOMS: atom_id res chain seq x y z
N GLU A 1 24.31 -10.60 18.18
CA GLU A 1 23.46 -10.55 16.96
C GLU A 1 23.48 -9.12 16.45
N ASP A 2 23.88 -8.92 15.21
CA ASP A 2 23.84 -7.59 14.59
C ASP A 2 22.38 -7.14 14.48
N PHE A 3 22.09 -5.96 14.98
CA PHE A 3 20.77 -5.36 14.92
C PHE A 3 20.37 -5.15 13.45
N ILE A 4 19.16 -5.57 13.07
CA ILE A 4 18.51 -5.22 11.80
C ILE A 4 17.15 -4.60 12.09
N MET A 5 16.85 -3.49 11.46
CA MET A 5 15.54 -2.86 11.58
C MET A 5 14.58 -3.53 10.58
N LEU A 6 13.45 -4.01 11.08
CA LEU A 6 12.49 -4.72 10.24
C LEU A 6 11.62 -3.73 9.45
N PRO A 7 11.25 -4.05 8.20
CA PRO A 7 10.36 -3.21 7.39
C PRO A 7 8.97 -2.97 8.02
N THR A 8 8.53 -3.85 8.93
CA THR A 8 7.28 -3.67 9.69
C THR A 8 7.36 -2.59 10.77
N VAL A 9 8.56 -2.08 11.07
CA VAL A 9 8.72 -0.91 11.95
C VAL A 9 8.39 0.35 11.16
N ASP A 10 7.50 1.18 11.68
CA ASP A 10 6.98 2.39 11.02
C ASP A 10 8.09 3.28 10.42
N PHE A 11 9.14 3.54 11.19
CA PHE A 11 10.28 4.34 10.72
C PHE A 11 10.99 3.67 9.53
N CYS A 12 11.26 2.36 9.61
CA CYS A 12 11.95 1.64 8.53
C CYS A 12 11.11 1.62 7.24
N PHE A 13 9.81 1.36 7.36
CA PHE A 13 8.91 1.39 6.21
C PHE A 13 8.88 2.77 5.54
N LYS A 14 8.78 3.83 6.33
CA LYS A 14 8.80 5.21 5.82
C LYS A 14 10.12 5.55 5.13
N GLU A 15 11.26 5.11 5.69
CA GLU A 15 12.58 5.30 5.05
C GLU A 15 12.70 4.54 3.72
N LEU A 16 12.25 3.29 3.65
CA LEU A 16 12.19 2.54 2.39
C LEU A 16 11.38 3.30 1.34
N MET A 17 10.24 3.87 1.71
CA MET A 17 9.37 4.62 0.81
C MET A 17 9.91 6.01 0.43
N GLN A 18 10.96 6.53 1.10
CA GLN A 18 11.68 7.73 0.66
C GLN A 18 12.53 7.47 -0.59
N ASN A 19 13.05 6.26 -0.76
CA ASN A 19 13.80 5.91 -1.96
C ASN A 19 12.84 5.81 -3.17
N ASP A 20 13.11 6.60 -4.22
CA ASP A 20 12.25 6.69 -5.41
C ASP A 20 12.16 5.36 -6.19
N ASN A 21 13.29 4.64 -6.32
CA ASN A 21 13.33 3.36 -7.02
C ASN A 21 12.55 2.28 -6.27
N ILE A 22 12.78 2.17 -4.96
CA ILE A 22 12.06 1.20 -4.10
C ILE A 22 10.56 1.49 -4.16
N ARG A 23 10.17 2.74 -3.99
CA ARG A 23 8.77 3.17 -4.04
C ARG A 23 8.12 2.83 -5.40
N LYS A 24 8.80 3.12 -6.51
CA LYS A 24 8.34 2.77 -7.86
C LYS A 24 8.16 1.27 -8.05
N ASN A 25 9.12 0.48 -7.58
CA ASN A 25 9.07 -0.97 -7.72
C ASN A 25 7.93 -1.59 -6.90
N ILE A 26 7.69 -1.10 -5.68
CA ILE A 26 6.55 -1.53 -4.86
C ILE A 26 5.22 -1.18 -5.55
N ILE A 27 5.09 0.05 -6.07
CA ILE A 27 3.88 0.49 -6.78
C ILE A 27 3.67 -0.32 -8.07
N ALA A 28 4.72 -0.54 -8.84
CA ALA A 28 4.67 -1.36 -10.06
C ALA A 28 4.22 -2.80 -9.77
N ALA A 29 4.76 -3.40 -8.72
CA ALA A 29 4.36 -4.73 -8.27
C ALA A 29 2.89 -4.78 -7.84
N LEU A 30 2.43 -3.76 -7.10
CA LEU A 30 1.04 -3.63 -6.66
C LEU A 30 0.07 -3.49 -7.83
N LEU A 31 0.41 -2.65 -8.81
CA LEU A 31 -0.43 -2.38 -9.98
C LEU A 31 -0.26 -3.45 -11.08
N ASN A 32 0.67 -4.39 -10.89
CA ASN A 32 1.03 -5.43 -11.86
C ASN A 32 1.42 -4.87 -13.24
N VAL A 33 2.25 -3.85 -13.23
CA VAL A 33 2.82 -3.20 -14.42
C VAL A 33 4.35 -3.19 -14.34
N PRO A 34 5.07 -3.05 -15.46
CA PRO A 34 6.52 -2.82 -15.43
C PRO A 34 6.88 -1.53 -14.67
N SER A 35 7.98 -1.54 -13.92
CA SER A 35 8.42 -0.34 -13.18
C SER A 35 8.70 0.87 -14.08
N SER A 36 9.02 0.63 -15.35
CA SER A 36 9.18 1.68 -16.36
C SER A 36 7.87 2.43 -16.70
N GLU A 37 6.70 1.84 -16.40
CA GLU A 37 5.40 2.48 -16.59
C GLU A 37 5.00 3.36 -15.38
N VAL A 38 5.60 3.11 -14.21
CA VAL A 38 5.47 3.98 -13.04
C VAL A 38 6.45 5.15 -13.19
N GLU A 39 5.99 6.21 -13.87
CA GLU A 39 6.84 7.37 -14.11
C GLU A 39 7.09 8.15 -12.80
N ASN A 40 6.74 9.37 -12.67
CA ASN A 40 7.05 10.18 -11.49
C ASN A 40 6.15 9.81 -10.30
N THR A 41 6.77 9.58 -9.15
CA THR A 41 6.08 9.40 -7.87
C THR A 41 6.45 10.55 -6.95
N GLU A 42 5.47 11.28 -6.45
CA GLU A 42 5.66 12.41 -5.54
C GLU A 42 5.15 12.03 -4.15
N LEU A 43 6.01 12.15 -3.13
CA LEU A 43 5.58 12.01 -1.75
C LEU A 43 4.75 13.23 -1.34
N MET A 44 3.55 12.98 -0.88
CA MET A 44 2.60 13.99 -0.46
C MET A 44 2.57 14.14 1.07
N PRO A 45 2.14 15.31 1.59
CA PRO A 45 1.88 15.45 3.01
C PRO A 45 0.92 14.36 3.50
N THR A 46 1.28 13.71 4.60
CA THR A 46 0.50 12.60 5.18
C THR A 46 -0.69 13.06 6.02
N ILE A 47 -0.69 14.33 6.44
CA ILE A 47 -1.79 14.92 7.20
C ILE A 47 -2.88 15.37 6.23
N LEU A 48 -4.03 14.70 6.28
CA LEU A 48 -5.21 15.09 5.52
C LEU A 48 -5.90 16.26 6.21
N ARG A 49 -6.25 17.29 5.44
CA ARG A 49 -6.86 18.52 5.98
C ARG A 49 -8.18 18.23 6.67
N LYS A 50 -8.42 18.97 7.74
CA LYS A 50 -9.74 19.08 8.35
C LYS A 50 -10.56 20.09 7.57
N GLU A 51 -11.84 19.80 7.36
CA GLU A 51 -12.82 20.75 6.82
C GLU A 51 -13.43 21.60 7.94
N SER A 52 -13.51 21.03 9.14
CA SER A 52 -13.98 21.72 10.35
C SER A 52 -13.06 21.47 11.55
N LYS A 53 -13.23 22.25 12.64
CA LYS A 53 -12.46 22.07 13.89
C LYS A 53 -12.74 20.72 14.55
N ASP A 54 -13.94 20.19 14.37
CA ASP A 54 -14.41 18.96 15.02
C ASP A 54 -14.09 17.70 14.19
N ASP A 55 -13.57 17.85 12.96
CA ASP A 55 -13.19 16.73 12.13
C ASP A 55 -12.04 15.92 12.74
N LYS A 56 -12.14 14.60 12.61
CA LYS A 56 -11.03 13.70 12.95
C LYS A 56 -9.86 13.93 12.01
N TYR A 57 -8.65 14.01 12.55
CA TYR A 57 -7.43 14.01 11.73
C TYR A 57 -7.31 12.67 11.00
N GLY A 58 -7.06 12.72 9.69
CA GLY A 58 -6.51 11.61 8.94
C GLY A 58 -4.99 11.79 8.88
N ILE A 59 -4.24 10.87 9.45
CA ILE A 59 -2.77 10.84 9.34
C ILE A 59 -2.42 9.52 8.67
N LEU A 60 -1.86 9.61 7.47
CA LEU A 60 -1.41 8.48 6.68
C LEU A 60 0.06 8.17 6.98
N ASP A 61 0.47 6.91 6.80
CA ASP A 61 1.90 6.57 6.96
C ASP A 61 2.71 7.08 5.76
N VAL A 62 2.31 6.72 4.56
CA VAL A 62 2.93 7.16 3.31
C VAL A 62 1.86 7.51 2.29
N ARG A 63 1.93 8.69 1.69
CA ARG A 63 1.03 9.13 0.62
C ARG A 63 1.83 9.51 -0.61
N VAL A 64 1.46 8.94 -1.75
CA VAL A 64 2.14 9.11 -3.04
C VAL A 64 1.15 9.63 -4.07
N LYS A 65 1.59 10.59 -4.89
CA LYS A 65 0.87 11.04 -6.08
C LYS A 65 1.60 10.58 -7.33
N LEU A 66 0.87 10.00 -8.27
CA LEU A 66 1.38 9.59 -9.57
C LEU A 66 1.28 10.74 -10.58
N LYS A 67 1.96 10.60 -11.71
CA LYS A 67 2.04 11.64 -12.77
C LYS A 67 0.68 12.11 -13.28
N ASP A 68 -0.28 11.20 -13.39
CA ASP A 68 -1.64 11.49 -13.88
C ASP A 68 -2.59 12.06 -12.82
N GLY A 69 -2.09 12.21 -11.59
CA GLY A 69 -2.82 12.75 -10.44
C GLY A 69 -3.48 11.68 -9.57
N GLU A 70 -3.38 10.40 -9.91
CA GLU A 70 -3.82 9.30 -9.05
C GLU A 70 -3.03 9.31 -7.73
N GLN A 71 -3.63 8.84 -6.65
CA GLN A 71 -3.02 8.82 -5.34
C GLN A 71 -3.07 7.43 -4.73
N ILE A 72 -1.99 7.09 -4.05
CA ILE A 72 -1.87 5.84 -3.30
C ILE A 72 -1.42 6.18 -1.89
N ASP A 73 -2.10 5.68 -0.88
CA ASP A 73 -1.59 5.66 0.49
C ASP A 73 -1.24 4.23 0.91
N PHE A 74 -0.19 4.11 1.69
CA PHE A 74 0.28 2.86 2.28
C PHE A 74 0.23 2.97 3.80
N GLU A 75 -0.41 2.00 4.43
CA GLU A 75 -0.52 1.88 5.89
C GLU A 75 0.08 0.56 6.34
N MET A 76 1.11 0.60 7.20
CA MET A 76 1.73 -0.58 7.81
C MET A 76 1.13 -0.79 9.20
N GLN A 77 0.44 -1.91 9.41
CA GLN A 77 -0.21 -2.22 10.67
C GLN A 77 0.26 -3.58 11.21
N VAL A 78 0.94 -3.53 12.36
CA VAL A 78 1.53 -4.73 12.98
C VAL A 78 0.55 -5.42 13.92
N GLU A 79 -0.21 -4.66 14.70
CA GLU A 79 -1.18 -5.19 15.67
C GLU A 79 -2.59 -5.14 15.10
N ALA A 80 -3.39 -6.17 15.42
CA ALA A 80 -4.78 -6.21 15.02
C ALA A 80 -5.56 -5.00 15.57
N PHE A 81 -6.39 -4.43 14.73
CA PHE A 81 -7.22 -3.27 15.04
C PHE A 81 -8.67 -3.55 14.64
N ASP A 82 -9.56 -3.63 15.63
CA ASP A 82 -10.96 -4.07 15.43
C ASP A 82 -11.74 -3.25 14.41
N CYS A 83 -11.43 -1.94 14.29
CA CYS A 83 -12.08 -1.04 13.36
C CYS A 83 -11.27 -0.79 12.07
N TRP A 84 -10.42 -1.73 11.67
CA TRP A 84 -9.54 -1.52 10.52
C TRP A 84 -10.31 -1.21 9.23
N ALA A 85 -11.37 -1.94 8.93
CA ALA A 85 -12.21 -1.68 7.77
C ALA A 85 -12.81 -0.26 7.77
N ASN A 86 -13.28 0.21 8.93
CA ASN A 86 -13.80 1.58 9.07
C ASN A 86 -12.70 2.63 8.84
N ARG A 87 -11.50 2.36 9.38
CA ARG A 87 -10.35 3.28 9.25
C ARG A 87 -9.87 3.37 7.81
N SER A 88 -9.71 2.25 7.12
CA SER A 88 -9.29 2.22 5.72
C SER A 88 -10.28 2.91 4.79
N VAL A 89 -11.58 2.66 4.96
CA VAL A 89 -12.63 3.37 4.21
C VAL A 89 -12.60 4.88 4.50
N TYR A 90 -12.42 5.28 5.76
CA TYR A 90 -12.32 6.69 6.13
C TYR A 90 -11.12 7.37 5.46
N TYR A 91 -9.94 6.76 5.49
CA TYR A 91 -8.74 7.32 4.87
C TYR A 91 -8.87 7.42 3.35
N LEU A 92 -9.34 6.36 2.69
CA LEU A 92 -9.58 6.37 1.25
C LEU A 92 -10.56 7.48 0.85
N SER A 93 -11.67 7.63 1.60
CA SER A 93 -12.68 8.67 1.33
C SER A 93 -12.13 10.08 1.52
N LYS A 94 -11.37 10.30 2.60
CA LYS A 94 -10.71 11.59 2.87
C LYS A 94 -9.70 11.94 1.78
N MET A 95 -8.89 10.99 1.34
CA MET A 95 -7.92 11.18 0.27
C MET A 95 -8.63 11.50 -1.05
N TYR A 96 -9.69 10.76 -1.39
CA TYR A 96 -10.46 10.95 -2.62
C TYR A 96 -11.09 12.35 -2.71
N THR A 97 -11.62 12.87 -1.61
CA THR A 97 -12.26 14.20 -1.57
C THR A 97 -11.29 15.36 -1.34
N SER A 98 -10.03 15.08 -1.01
CA SER A 98 -9.10 16.12 -0.55
C SER A 98 -8.70 17.16 -1.61
N GLU A 99 -8.86 16.86 -2.88
CA GLU A 99 -8.41 17.72 -3.98
C GLU A 99 -9.56 18.46 -4.69
N ILE A 100 -10.82 18.10 -4.41
CA ILE A 100 -11.98 18.80 -4.98
C ILE A 100 -12.33 20.01 -4.11
N LYS A 101 -12.65 21.13 -4.76
CA LYS A 101 -13.05 22.39 -4.12
C LYS A 101 -14.44 22.84 -4.60
N GLU A 102 -15.02 23.79 -3.89
CA GLU A 102 -16.26 24.42 -4.32
C GLU A 102 -16.09 25.04 -5.71
N GLY A 103 -16.99 24.66 -6.63
CA GLY A 103 -16.99 25.10 -8.02
C GLY A 103 -16.25 24.19 -8.99
N ASP A 104 -15.48 23.20 -8.51
CA ASP A 104 -14.84 22.22 -9.39
C ASP A 104 -15.89 21.21 -9.94
N GLY A 105 -15.67 20.76 -11.17
CA GLY A 105 -16.42 19.64 -11.75
C GLY A 105 -15.96 18.30 -11.16
N TYR A 106 -16.85 17.33 -11.03
CA TYR A 106 -16.52 15.99 -10.52
C TYR A 106 -15.54 15.21 -11.42
N ASP A 107 -15.34 15.61 -12.65
CA ASP A 107 -14.37 15.09 -13.61
C ASP A 107 -12.90 15.39 -13.22
N CYS A 108 -12.67 16.31 -12.27
CA CYS A 108 -11.36 16.55 -11.70
C CYS A 108 -10.90 15.45 -10.74
N LEU A 109 -11.83 14.66 -10.19
CA LEU A 109 -11.51 13.59 -9.24
C LEU A 109 -10.68 12.49 -9.92
N LYS A 110 -9.59 12.12 -9.27
CA LYS A 110 -8.66 11.08 -9.72
C LYS A 110 -8.75 9.85 -8.86
N LYS A 111 -8.32 8.73 -9.41
CA LYS A 111 -8.27 7.46 -8.72
C LYS A 111 -7.48 7.56 -7.42
N CYS A 112 -8.01 6.95 -6.37
CA CYS A 112 -7.35 6.79 -5.09
C CYS A 112 -7.30 5.32 -4.69
N ILE A 113 -6.14 4.87 -4.22
CA ILE A 113 -5.87 3.51 -3.79
C ILE A 113 -5.40 3.55 -2.35
N HIS A 114 -6.08 2.80 -1.47
CA HIS A 114 -5.62 2.56 -0.11
C HIS A 114 -4.99 1.18 0.00
N VAL A 115 -3.75 1.12 0.48
CA VAL A 115 -2.99 -0.12 0.64
C VAL A 115 -2.79 -0.41 2.11
N SER A 116 -3.44 -1.46 2.60
CA SER A 116 -3.24 -1.99 3.94
C SER A 116 -2.19 -3.10 3.92
N ILE A 117 -1.07 -2.93 4.61
CA ILE A 117 -0.03 -3.95 4.80
C ILE A 117 -0.15 -4.45 6.24
N LEU A 118 -0.67 -5.65 6.42
CA LEU A 118 -1.06 -6.19 7.73
C LEU A 118 -0.13 -7.35 8.13
N ALA A 119 0.47 -7.25 9.30
CA ALA A 119 1.27 -8.34 9.87
C ALA A 119 0.43 -9.37 10.67
N TYR A 120 -0.88 -9.34 10.48
CA TYR A 120 -1.84 -10.23 11.12
C TYR A 120 -2.95 -10.66 10.15
N ASP A 121 -3.70 -11.71 10.52
CA ASP A 121 -4.86 -12.17 9.76
C ASP A 121 -6.05 -11.26 10.04
N HIS A 122 -6.46 -10.49 9.03
CA HIS A 122 -7.65 -9.64 9.09
C HIS A 122 -8.90 -10.40 8.66
N PHE A 123 -8.79 -11.21 7.59
CA PHE A 123 -9.86 -12.11 7.16
C PHE A 123 -9.59 -13.51 7.71
N LEU A 124 -10.42 -13.96 8.65
CA LEU A 124 -10.19 -15.21 9.38
C LEU A 124 -10.74 -16.46 8.68
N ASP A 125 -11.52 -16.30 7.62
CA ASP A 125 -12.27 -17.32 6.94
C ASP A 125 -11.59 -17.90 5.69
N ASP A 126 -10.45 -17.33 5.30
CA ASP A 126 -9.68 -17.79 4.14
C ASP A 126 -8.15 -17.66 4.35
N LYS A 127 -7.38 -18.07 3.33
CA LYS A 127 -5.91 -18.03 3.32
C LYS A 127 -5.32 -17.11 2.26
N GLU A 128 -6.14 -16.29 1.63
CA GLU A 128 -5.67 -15.35 0.61
C GLU A 128 -4.82 -14.25 1.24
N CYS A 129 -3.55 -14.19 0.84
CA CYS A 129 -2.61 -13.19 1.37
C CYS A 129 -2.75 -11.82 0.71
N TYR A 130 -3.37 -11.73 -0.45
CA TYR A 130 -3.60 -10.50 -1.18
C TYR A 130 -5.01 -10.44 -1.74
N ARG A 131 -5.63 -9.26 -1.64
CA ARG A 131 -6.91 -8.99 -2.30
C ARG A 131 -7.04 -7.54 -2.73
N ARG A 132 -7.71 -7.34 -3.85
CA ARG A 132 -8.17 -6.05 -4.34
C ARG A 132 -9.67 -5.93 -4.08
N ILE A 133 -10.07 -4.85 -3.45
CA ILE A 133 -11.47 -4.52 -3.15
C ILE A 133 -11.84 -3.28 -3.95
N ALA A 134 -12.95 -3.33 -4.67
CA ALA A 134 -13.44 -2.25 -5.53
C ALA A 134 -14.96 -2.10 -5.41
N PHE A 135 -15.48 -1.01 -5.94
CA PHE A 135 -16.93 -0.78 -6.01
C PHE A 135 -17.54 -1.61 -7.13
N CYS A 136 -18.32 -2.62 -6.76
CA CYS A 136 -18.94 -3.56 -7.72
C CYS A 136 -20.46 -3.64 -7.51
N ASP A 137 -21.18 -3.88 -8.61
CA ASP A 137 -22.56 -4.31 -8.56
C ASP A 137 -22.64 -5.68 -7.86
N THR A 138 -23.32 -5.77 -6.74
CA THR A 138 -23.38 -6.97 -5.91
C THR A 138 -24.11 -8.14 -6.56
N LYS A 139 -24.94 -7.89 -7.58
CA LYS A 139 -25.69 -8.92 -8.30
C LYS A 139 -24.88 -9.50 -9.46
N THR A 140 -24.14 -8.66 -10.18
CA THR A 140 -23.44 -9.08 -11.40
C THR A 140 -21.94 -9.27 -11.20
N GLY A 141 -21.39 -8.75 -10.11
CA GLY A 141 -19.95 -8.69 -9.84
C GLY A 141 -19.21 -7.69 -10.74
N LYS A 142 -19.90 -6.93 -11.58
CA LYS A 142 -19.26 -5.94 -12.46
C LYS A 142 -18.78 -4.73 -11.67
N GLU A 143 -17.56 -4.31 -11.92
CA GLU A 143 -17.02 -3.08 -11.38
C GLU A 143 -17.85 -1.88 -11.88
N TYR A 144 -18.30 -1.05 -10.94
CA TYR A 144 -19.07 0.16 -11.22
C TYR A 144 -18.15 1.33 -11.55
N THR A 145 -17.07 1.45 -10.80
CA THR A 145 -16.03 2.47 -10.98
C THR A 145 -14.71 1.98 -10.39
N ASP A 146 -13.60 2.40 -11.00
CA ASP A 146 -12.23 2.14 -10.53
C ASP A 146 -11.62 3.33 -9.76
N LEU A 147 -12.41 4.39 -9.51
CA LEU A 147 -11.92 5.62 -8.87
C LEU A 147 -11.50 5.44 -7.41
N MET A 148 -12.01 4.43 -6.75
CA MET A 148 -11.66 4.09 -5.35
C MET A 148 -11.47 2.60 -5.21
N GLU A 149 -10.30 2.18 -4.76
CA GLU A 149 -10.03 0.78 -4.48
C GLU A 149 -9.12 0.59 -3.27
N MET A 150 -9.17 -0.58 -2.66
CA MET A 150 -8.30 -0.97 -1.56
C MET A 150 -7.54 -2.23 -1.91
N HIS A 151 -6.25 -2.27 -1.57
CA HIS A 151 -5.42 -3.44 -1.64
C HIS A 151 -5.06 -3.87 -0.22
N ILE A 152 -5.32 -5.11 0.13
CA ILE A 152 -5.01 -5.65 1.44
C ILE A 152 -4.00 -6.77 1.29
N LEU A 153 -2.84 -6.58 1.93
CA LEU A 153 -1.71 -7.47 1.94
C LEU A 153 -1.55 -8.05 3.36
N GLU A 154 -1.88 -9.32 3.55
CA GLU A 154 -1.77 -10.02 4.84
C GLU A 154 -0.47 -10.82 4.87
N LEU A 155 0.60 -10.23 5.44
CA LEU A 155 1.94 -10.81 5.47
C LEU A 155 2.01 -12.14 6.23
N SER A 156 1.10 -12.34 7.18
CA SER A 156 0.97 -13.58 7.96
C SER A 156 0.47 -14.78 7.14
N LYS A 157 -0.18 -14.53 6.01
CA LYS A 157 -0.78 -15.54 5.14
C LYS A 157 0.05 -15.90 3.91
N LEU A 158 1.28 -15.38 3.81
CA LEU A 158 2.15 -15.69 2.68
C LEU A 158 2.31 -17.21 2.49
N PRO A 159 2.04 -17.74 1.28
CA PRO A 159 2.22 -19.15 0.99
C PRO A 159 3.70 -19.55 1.03
N PRO A 160 4.05 -20.84 1.04
CA PRO A 160 5.42 -21.27 0.82
C PRO A 160 6.01 -20.66 -0.45
N GLU A 161 7.30 -20.32 -0.40
CA GLU A 161 7.98 -19.67 -1.54
C GLU A 161 8.00 -20.59 -2.77
N GLU A 162 7.64 -20.04 -3.93
CA GLU A 162 7.69 -20.72 -5.21
C GLU A 162 8.76 -20.11 -6.13
N LYS A 163 9.25 -20.91 -7.09
CA LYS A 163 10.37 -20.50 -7.97
C LYS A 163 10.03 -19.28 -8.86
N ASN A 164 8.77 -19.10 -9.23
CA ASN A 164 8.30 -18.05 -10.14
C ASN A 164 7.20 -17.21 -9.49
N GLU A 165 7.50 -16.62 -8.34
CA GLU A 165 6.57 -15.74 -7.66
C GLU A 165 6.41 -14.41 -8.40
N THR A 166 5.23 -13.80 -8.25
CA THR A 166 4.97 -12.44 -8.73
C THR A 166 5.82 -11.43 -7.97
N SER A 167 6.14 -10.30 -8.59
CA SER A 167 6.86 -9.21 -7.92
C SER A 167 6.16 -8.78 -6.62
N LEU A 168 4.83 -8.76 -6.60
CA LEU A 168 4.07 -8.42 -5.40
C LEU A 168 4.34 -9.39 -4.24
N LEU A 169 4.33 -10.72 -4.49
CA LEU A 169 4.64 -11.70 -3.45
C LEU A 169 6.09 -11.56 -2.95
N GLN A 170 7.03 -11.28 -3.84
CA GLN A 170 8.43 -11.04 -3.46
C GLN A 170 8.55 -9.81 -2.55
N TRP A 171 7.88 -8.69 -2.88
CA TRP A 171 7.84 -7.50 -2.02
C TRP A 171 7.13 -7.77 -0.70
N MET A 172 6.03 -8.52 -0.70
CA MET A 172 5.35 -8.91 0.55
C MET A 172 6.26 -9.75 1.44
N ARG A 173 7.06 -10.68 0.87
CA ARG A 173 8.06 -11.45 1.65
C ARG A 173 9.13 -10.55 2.23
N PHE A 174 9.63 -9.60 1.46
CA PHE A 174 10.60 -8.64 1.94
C PHE A 174 10.04 -7.82 3.11
N LEU A 175 8.85 -7.26 2.95
CA LEU A 175 8.17 -6.49 4.01
C LEU A 175 7.87 -7.33 5.25
N GLY A 176 7.64 -8.62 5.11
CA GLY A 176 7.39 -9.57 6.19
C GLY A 176 8.63 -10.29 6.73
N GLY A 177 9.83 -10.00 6.21
CA GLY A 177 11.09 -10.59 6.65
C GLY A 177 11.41 -10.31 8.12
N LYS A 178 12.01 -11.27 8.80
CA LYS A 178 12.24 -11.20 10.26
C LYS A 178 13.71 -11.30 10.65
N THR A 179 14.53 -11.88 9.78
CA THR A 179 15.95 -12.12 10.08
C THR A 179 16.84 -11.56 8.97
N ARG A 180 18.07 -11.19 9.33
CA ARG A 180 19.10 -10.80 8.35
C ARG A 180 19.22 -11.82 7.21
N LYS A 181 19.19 -13.11 7.56
CA LYS A 181 19.29 -14.20 6.58
C LYS A 181 18.14 -14.16 5.56
N ASP A 182 16.91 -13.85 5.99
CA ASP A 182 15.78 -13.72 5.08
C ASP A 182 16.05 -12.65 4.02
N PHE A 183 16.53 -11.48 4.46
CA PHE A 183 16.82 -10.36 3.55
C PHE A 183 17.98 -10.66 2.61
N GLU A 184 19.08 -11.25 3.11
CA GLU A 184 20.24 -11.67 2.29
C GLU A 184 19.85 -12.70 1.22
N GLU A 185 18.95 -13.63 1.54
CA GLU A 185 18.47 -14.63 0.58
C GLU A 185 17.56 -14.00 -0.48
N MET A 186 16.72 -13.06 -0.11
CA MET A 186 15.85 -12.32 -1.04
C MET A 186 16.67 -11.37 -1.94
N ALA A 187 17.61 -10.63 -1.38
CA ALA A 187 18.50 -9.73 -2.12
C ALA A 187 19.30 -10.46 -3.22
N LYS A 188 19.78 -11.67 -2.94
CA LYS A 188 20.50 -12.50 -3.94
C LYS A 188 19.64 -12.93 -5.14
N LYS A 189 18.31 -12.95 -4.98
CA LYS A 189 17.38 -13.43 -6.01
C LYS A 189 16.84 -12.29 -6.89
N ASN A 190 16.82 -11.07 -6.37
CA ASN A 190 16.18 -9.94 -7.02
C ASN A 190 16.94 -8.64 -6.70
N SER A 191 17.45 -7.97 -7.73
CA SER A 191 18.22 -6.72 -7.60
C SER A 191 17.42 -5.55 -7.01
N GLU A 192 16.09 -5.55 -7.18
CA GLU A 192 15.22 -4.53 -6.57
C GLU A 192 15.16 -4.70 -5.05
N LEU A 193 15.18 -5.96 -4.58
CA LEU A 193 15.21 -6.28 -3.15
C LEU A 193 16.62 -6.11 -2.56
N GLU A 194 17.68 -6.26 -3.37
CA GLU A 194 19.06 -5.94 -2.97
C GLU A 194 19.18 -4.46 -2.63
N GLU A 195 18.66 -3.56 -3.48
CA GLU A 195 18.64 -2.12 -3.22
C GLU A 195 17.88 -1.78 -1.93
N ALA A 196 16.79 -2.50 -1.65
CA ALA A 196 15.99 -2.28 -0.44
C ALA A 196 16.66 -2.82 0.83
N TYR A 197 17.58 -3.78 0.70
CA TYR A 197 18.35 -4.35 1.81
C TYR A 197 19.54 -3.47 2.21
N ASP A 198 20.20 -2.80 1.25
CA ASP A 198 21.35 -1.91 1.45
C ASP A 198 20.98 -0.59 2.16
#